data_f5086c65ad0ed40df9939900de0fdb11
#
_entry.id   f5086c65ad0ed40df9939900de0fdb11
#
_cell.length_a   1.000
_cell.length_b   1.000
_cell.length_c   1.000
_cell.angle_alpha   90.00
_cell.angle_beta   90.00
_cell.angle_gamma   90.00
#
_symmetry.space_group_name_H-M   'P 1'
#
loop_
_entity.id
_entity.type
_entity.pdbx_description
1 polymer ?
#
loop_
_entity_poly.entity_id
_entity_poly.type
_entity_poly.pdbx_seq_one_letter_code
_entity_poly.pdbx_strand_id
1 'polypeptide(L)'
;LRLAPLVFVRPGELRQAKWSDIHFDKGEWRYFVNKTKTDHLVPLSRQALAILEALKPLTGDSPYVFPGNRATDRPMSDAAINAALRRLGYDTKAEITGHGFRAMARTILAEELDQKPEVIEHQLAHRVPDALGNAYNRTKFLKDRRNMMQVWADYLDKLKTGAEVIPLQQRTG
;
A
#
# COMPACT_ATOMS: atom_id res chain seq x y z
N LEU A 1 -2.72 5.11 -10.06
CA LEU A 1 -1.85 5.74 -9.06
C LEU A 1 -2.52 5.93 -7.69
N ARG A 2 -3.83 6.27 -7.61
CA ARG A 2 -4.52 6.62 -6.35
C ARG A 2 -4.39 5.56 -5.25
N LEU A 3 -4.38 4.26 -5.58
CA LEU A 3 -4.23 3.17 -4.61
C LEU A 3 -2.79 2.99 -4.12
N ALA A 4 -1.79 3.27 -4.97
CA ALA A 4 -0.38 3.00 -4.68
C ALA A 4 0.13 3.60 -3.35
N PRO A 5 -0.08 4.90 -3.06
CA PRO A 5 0.34 5.49 -1.79
C PRO A 5 -0.45 4.95 -0.59
N LEU A 6 -1.73 4.56 -0.77
CA LEU A 6 -2.58 4.07 0.32
C LEU A 6 -2.17 2.69 0.83
N VAL A 7 -1.69 1.81 -0.04
CA VAL A 7 -1.32 0.43 0.32
C VAL A 7 0.19 0.22 0.44
N PHE A 8 0.99 1.10 -0.12
CA PHE A 8 2.47 1.15 -0.15
C PHE A 8 3.15 -0.24 -0.21
N VAL A 9 2.54 -1.17 -0.96
CA VAL A 9 3.15 -2.45 -1.32
C VAL A 9 4.21 -2.28 -2.42
N ARG A 10 4.97 -3.32 -2.72
CA ARG A 10 5.95 -3.23 -3.83
C ARG A 10 5.24 -3.02 -5.16
N PRO A 11 5.77 -2.19 -6.08
CA PRO A 11 5.15 -1.94 -7.39
C PRO A 11 4.84 -3.22 -8.18
N GLY A 12 5.71 -4.23 -8.08
CA GLY A 12 5.50 -5.54 -8.70
C GLY A 12 4.32 -6.32 -8.12
N GLU A 13 4.05 -6.16 -6.83
CA GLU A 13 2.90 -6.75 -6.15
C GLU A 13 1.61 -6.02 -6.54
N LEU A 14 1.65 -4.67 -6.50
CA LEU A 14 0.50 -3.86 -6.87
C LEU A 14 0.03 -4.14 -8.30
N ARG A 15 0.96 -4.16 -9.27
CA ARG A 15 0.59 -4.39 -10.67
C ARG A 15 -0.01 -5.77 -10.92
N GLN A 16 0.38 -6.77 -10.13
CA GLN A 16 -0.08 -8.15 -10.24
C GLN A 16 -1.28 -8.47 -9.34
N ALA A 17 -1.85 -7.48 -8.66
CA ALA A 17 -3.01 -7.66 -7.81
C ALA A 17 -4.16 -8.31 -8.58
N LYS A 18 -4.74 -9.37 -8.02
CA LYS A 18 -5.89 -10.09 -8.59
C LYS A 18 -7.15 -9.76 -7.80
N TRP A 19 -8.28 -9.76 -8.47
CA TRP A 19 -9.57 -9.59 -7.82
C TRP A 19 -9.91 -10.71 -6.84
N SER A 20 -9.45 -11.94 -7.12
CA SER A 20 -9.59 -13.09 -6.22
C SER A 20 -8.91 -12.91 -4.86
N ASP A 21 -7.92 -12.03 -4.78
CA ASP A 21 -7.12 -11.80 -3.60
C ASP A 21 -7.68 -10.65 -2.74
N ILE A 22 -8.70 -9.94 -3.24
CA ILE A 22 -9.36 -8.81 -2.54
C ILE A 22 -10.60 -9.34 -1.81
N HIS A 23 -10.57 -9.27 -0.50
CA HIS A 23 -11.66 -9.67 0.39
C HIS A 23 -12.37 -8.43 0.93
N PHE A 24 -13.38 -7.96 0.22
CA PHE A 24 -14.14 -6.75 0.56
C PHE A 24 -14.85 -6.87 1.92
N ASP A 25 -15.43 -8.04 2.20
CA ASP A 25 -16.11 -8.37 3.47
C ASP A 25 -15.21 -8.21 4.70
N LYS A 26 -13.91 -8.46 4.54
CA LYS A 26 -12.90 -8.39 5.60
C LYS A 26 -12.07 -7.11 5.56
N GLY A 27 -12.18 -6.33 4.48
CA GLY A 27 -11.31 -5.19 4.23
C GLY A 27 -9.84 -5.58 4.11
N GLU A 28 -9.54 -6.63 3.35
CA GLU A 28 -8.20 -7.20 3.27
C GLU A 28 -7.81 -7.55 1.84
N TRP A 29 -6.53 -7.36 1.52
CA TRP A 29 -5.89 -7.91 0.35
C TRP A 29 -4.87 -8.95 0.78
N ARG A 30 -5.02 -10.20 0.31
CA ARG A 30 -4.18 -11.34 0.68
C ARG A 30 -3.49 -11.91 -0.54
N TYR A 31 -2.17 -11.98 -0.54
CA TYR A 31 -1.40 -12.49 -1.66
C TYR A 31 -0.09 -13.14 -1.23
N PHE A 32 0.49 -13.93 -2.12
CA PHE A 32 1.78 -14.57 -1.91
C PHE A 32 2.92 -13.66 -2.42
N VAL A 33 3.88 -13.35 -1.54
CA VAL A 33 5.05 -12.53 -1.87
C VAL A 33 6.15 -13.42 -2.44
N ASN A 34 6.33 -13.40 -3.76
CA ASN A 34 7.33 -14.24 -4.44
C ASN A 34 8.77 -13.98 -3.98
N LYS A 35 9.10 -12.74 -3.63
CA LYS A 35 10.45 -12.35 -3.20
C LYS A 35 10.84 -12.96 -1.86
N THR A 36 9.93 -13.02 -0.91
CA THR A 36 10.16 -13.54 0.46
C THR A 36 9.62 -14.95 0.66
N LYS A 37 8.88 -15.49 -0.33
CA LYS A 37 8.19 -16.80 -0.26
C LYS A 37 7.26 -16.91 0.94
N THR A 38 6.49 -15.85 1.20
CA THR A 38 5.58 -15.76 2.33
C THR A 38 4.22 -15.23 1.90
N ASP A 39 3.16 -15.68 2.57
CA ASP A 39 1.85 -15.04 2.43
C ASP A 39 1.87 -13.68 3.13
N HIS A 40 1.25 -12.71 2.50
CA HIS A 40 1.10 -11.37 3.04
C HIS A 40 -0.37 -10.94 3.04
N LEU A 41 -0.75 -10.23 4.09
CA LEU A 41 -2.07 -9.65 4.25
C LEU A 41 -1.91 -8.13 4.41
N VAL A 42 -2.60 -7.37 3.58
CA VAL A 42 -2.65 -5.91 3.64
C VAL A 42 -4.04 -5.49 4.10
N PRO A 43 -4.19 -4.90 5.30
CA PRO A 43 -5.44 -4.27 5.70
C PRO A 43 -5.73 -3.08 4.77
N LEU A 44 -6.97 -3.00 4.31
CA LEU A 44 -7.40 -1.93 3.41
C LEU A 44 -8.15 -0.86 4.21
N SER A 45 -7.70 0.39 4.10
CA SER A 45 -8.43 1.53 4.63
C SER A 45 -9.74 1.75 3.87
N ARG A 46 -10.66 2.53 4.43
CA ARG A 46 -11.92 2.92 3.79
C ARG A 46 -11.69 3.56 2.42
N GLN A 47 -10.67 4.40 2.30
CA GLN A 47 -10.29 5.06 1.05
C GLN A 47 -9.76 4.07 0.00
N ALA A 48 -8.98 3.08 0.42
CA ALA A 48 -8.49 2.03 -0.47
C ALA A 48 -9.63 1.13 -0.97
N LEU A 49 -10.56 0.75 -0.08
CA LEU A 49 -11.76 -0.01 -0.44
C LEU A 49 -12.62 0.74 -1.44
N ALA A 50 -12.92 2.02 -1.18
CA ALA A 50 -13.72 2.85 -2.10
C ALA A 50 -13.09 2.95 -3.51
N ILE A 51 -11.76 3.01 -3.61
CA ILE A 51 -11.07 2.99 -4.90
C ILE A 51 -11.24 1.63 -5.60
N LEU A 52 -11.12 0.53 -4.87
CA LEU A 52 -11.27 -0.82 -5.44
C LEU A 52 -12.72 -1.09 -5.84
N GLU A 53 -13.70 -0.67 -5.05
CA GLU A 53 -15.13 -0.76 -5.36
C GLU A 53 -15.47 0.02 -6.63
N ALA A 54 -14.98 1.25 -6.76
CA ALA A 54 -15.16 2.06 -7.96
C ALA A 54 -14.45 1.48 -9.20
N LEU A 55 -13.37 0.74 -9.01
CA LEU A 55 -12.62 0.12 -10.09
C LEU A 55 -13.23 -1.22 -10.55
N LYS A 56 -13.90 -1.94 -9.65
CA LYS A 56 -14.46 -3.28 -9.93
C LYS A 56 -15.38 -3.34 -11.16
N PRO A 57 -16.31 -2.39 -11.39
CA PRO A 57 -17.13 -2.39 -12.60
C PRO A 57 -16.33 -2.18 -13.89
N LEU A 58 -15.15 -1.57 -13.82
CA LEU A 58 -14.34 -1.22 -14.98
C LEU A 58 -13.35 -2.34 -15.39
N THR A 59 -12.87 -3.12 -14.44
CA THR A 59 -11.84 -4.14 -14.68
C THR A 59 -12.19 -5.52 -14.12
N GLY A 60 -13.41 -5.69 -13.60
CA GLY A 60 -13.83 -6.93 -12.93
C GLY A 60 -13.91 -8.15 -13.84
N ASP A 61 -14.01 -7.96 -15.15
CA ASP A 61 -13.97 -9.05 -16.15
C ASP A 61 -12.54 -9.58 -16.38
N SER A 62 -11.53 -8.84 -15.95
CA SER A 62 -10.14 -9.29 -15.90
C SER A 62 -9.85 -10.03 -14.59
N PRO A 63 -8.95 -11.01 -14.55
CA PRO A 63 -8.45 -11.56 -13.30
C PRO A 63 -7.63 -10.54 -12.49
N TYR A 64 -7.12 -9.49 -13.14
CA TYR A 64 -6.27 -8.46 -12.52
C TYR A 64 -7.03 -7.20 -12.16
N VAL A 65 -6.71 -6.62 -11.02
CA VAL A 65 -7.22 -5.29 -10.60
C VAL A 65 -6.75 -4.21 -11.58
N PHE A 66 -5.53 -4.35 -12.07
CA PHE A 66 -4.91 -3.42 -13.04
C PHE A 66 -4.46 -4.18 -14.29
N PRO A 67 -5.38 -4.48 -15.21
CA PRO A 67 -5.05 -5.18 -16.45
C PRO A 67 -4.20 -4.32 -17.39
N GLY A 68 -3.55 -4.99 -18.33
CA GLY A 68 -2.82 -4.34 -19.41
C GLY A 68 -3.77 -3.71 -20.44
N ASN A 69 -3.36 -2.61 -21.05
CA ASN A 69 -4.18 -1.91 -22.06
C ASN A 69 -4.41 -2.72 -23.35
N ARG A 70 -3.50 -3.65 -23.69
CA ARG A 70 -3.56 -4.43 -24.93
C ARG A 70 -4.13 -5.84 -24.73
N ALA A 71 -4.10 -6.34 -23.50
CA ALA A 71 -4.53 -7.68 -23.16
C ALA A 71 -4.98 -7.70 -21.70
N THR A 72 -6.27 -7.96 -21.50
CA THR A 72 -6.88 -7.93 -20.15
C THR A 72 -6.57 -9.18 -19.33
N ASP A 73 -6.06 -10.23 -19.96
CA ASP A 73 -5.58 -11.47 -19.33
C ASP A 73 -4.16 -11.32 -18.71
N ARG A 74 -3.54 -10.15 -18.85
CA ARG A 74 -2.22 -9.82 -18.29
C ARG A 74 -2.28 -8.58 -17.42
N PRO A 75 -1.43 -8.48 -16.38
CA PRO A 75 -1.37 -7.28 -15.56
C PRO A 75 -0.74 -6.12 -16.34
N MET A 76 -0.96 -4.90 -15.90
CA MET A 76 -0.24 -3.72 -16.42
C MET A 76 1.27 -3.93 -16.36
N SER A 77 2.03 -3.24 -17.22
CA SER A 77 3.49 -3.36 -17.28
C SER A 77 4.15 -2.89 -15.97
N ASP A 78 5.35 -3.37 -15.70
CA ASP A 78 6.16 -2.93 -14.55
C ASP A 78 6.56 -1.46 -14.62
N ALA A 79 6.67 -0.89 -15.82
CA ALA A 79 6.92 0.53 -16.03
C ALA A 79 5.68 1.42 -15.83
N ALA A 80 4.46 0.86 -15.73
CA ALA A 80 3.20 1.61 -15.81
C ALA A 80 3.08 2.68 -14.71
N ILE A 81 3.46 2.38 -13.47
CA ILE A 81 3.38 3.32 -12.34
C ILE A 81 4.31 4.52 -12.57
N ASN A 82 5.58 4.26 -12.91
CA ASN A 82 6.54 5.33 -13.17
C ASN A 82 6.18 6.12 -14.44
N ALA A 83 5.64 5.46 -15.48
CA ALA A 83 5.15 6.16 -16.65
C ALA A 83 3.96 7.09 -16.32
N ALA A 84 3.08 6.67 -15.42
CA ALA A 84 1.98 7.51 -14.96
C ALA A 84 2.46 8.67 -14.10
N LEU A 85 3.47 8.50 -13.25
CA LEU A 85 4.10 9.59 -12.48
C LEU A 85 4.71 10.63 -13.42
N ARG A 86 5.46 10.20 -14.44
CA ARG A 86 6.02 11.13 -15.45
C ARG A 86 4.94 11.90 -16.21
N ARG A 87 3.82 11.27 -16.56
CA ARG A 87 2.69 12.00 -17.19
C ARG A 87 2.04 13.04 -16.29
N LEU A 88 2.19 12.90 -14.97
CA LEU A 88 1.78 13.91 -13.98
C LEU A 88 2.84 14.99 -13.74
N GLY A 89 3.98 14.94 -14.45
CA GLY A 89 5.04 15.94 -14.35
C GLY A 89 6.16 15.62 -13.37
N TYR A 90 6.12 14.46 -12.68
CA TYR A 90 7.19 14.09 -11.75
C TYR A 90 8.43 13.53 -12.45
N ASP A 91 9.62 13.94 -11.99
CA ASP A 91 10.87 13.29 -12.38
C ASP A 91 11.07 11.99 -11.59
N THR A 92 10.94 10.85 -12.29
CA THR A 92 11.11 9.53 -11.65
C THR A 92 12.57 9.13 -11.43
N LYS A 93 13.54 10.00 -11.72
CA LYS A 93 14.95 9.82 -11.38
C LYS A 93 15.33 10.60 -10.10
N ALA A 94 14.78 11.81 -9.96
CA ALA A 94 15.16 12.74 -8.91
C ALA A 94 14.10 12.91 -7.80
N GLU A 95 12.81 12.79 -8.12
CA GLU A 95 11.73 13.11 -7.18
C GLU A 95 11.08 11.88 -6.56
N ILE A 96 10.31 11.11 -7.35
CA ILE A 96 9.55 9.97 -6.82
C ILE A 96 9.40 8.83 -7.84
N THR A 97 9.46 7.61 -7.34
CA THR A 97 9.13 6.40 -8.08
C THR A 97 7.96 5.66 -7.42
N GLY A 98 7.40 4.66 -8.11
CA GLY A 98 6.43 3.76 -7.48
C GLY A 98 6.97 3.04 -6.24
N HIS A 99 8.28 2.85 -6.14
CA HIS A 99 8.92 2.31 -4.93
C HIS A 99 9.06 3.37 -3.83
N GLY A 100 9.19 4.64 -4.19
CA GLY A 100 9.30 5.77 -3.27
C GLY A 100 8.12 5.91 -2.32
N PHE A 101 6.90 5.50 -2.73
CA PHE A 101 5.74 5.49 -1.83
C PHE A 101 5.95 4.67 -0.57
N ARG A 102 6.75 3.60 -0.63
CA ARG A 102 7.07 2.77 0.54
C ARG A 102 8.01 3.47 1.50
N ALA A 103 9.06 4.11 0.97
CA ALA A 103 10.01 4.87 1.77
C ALA A 103 9.31 6.06 2.44
N MET A 104 8.51 6.80 1.68
CA MET A 104 7.70 7.92 2.18
C MET A 104 6.76 7.47 3.30
N ALA A 105 5.98 6.41 3.08
CA ALA A 105 5.07 5.90 4.09
C ALA A 105 5.82 5.44 5.35
N ARG A 106 6.94 4.74 5.21
CA ARG A 106 7.75 4.30 6.35
C ARG A 106 8.22 5.47 7.21
N THR A 107 8.76 6.50 6.59
CA THR A 107 9.28 7.70 7.29
C THR A 107 8.15 8.45 7.99
N ILE A 108 7.10 8.81 7.26
CA ILE A 108 6.00 9.61 7.83
C ILE A 108 5.24 8.84 8.91
N LEU A 109 4.99 7.54 8.73
CA LEU A 109 4.35 6.72 9.75
C LEU A 109 5.16 6.67 11.05
N ALA A 110 6.50 6.62 10.96
CA ALA A 110 7.37 6.58 12.12
C ALA A 110 7.56 7.96 12.77
N GLU A 111 7.82 8.99 11.96
CA GLU A 111 8.28 10.28 12.45
C GLU A 111 7.13 11.29 12.72
N GLU A 112 6.07 11.23 11.89
CA GLU A 112 4.96 12.20 11.98
C GLU A 112 3.70 11.59 12.64
N LEU A 113 3.48 10.29 12.44
CA LEU A 113 2.27 9.61 12.92
C LEU A 113 2.53 8.68 14.12
N ASP A 114 3.73 8.68 14.64
CA ASP A 114 4.15 7.95 15.85
C ASP A 114 3.74 6.47 15.88
N GLN A 115 3.83 5.83 14.69
CA GLN A 115 3.49 4.41 14.56
C GLN A 115 4.69 3.52 14.92
N LYS A 116 4.40 2.41 15.60
CA LYS A 116 5.43 1.48 16.08
C LYS A 116 6.22 0.88 14.91
N PRO A 117 7.58 0.92 14.96
CA PRO A 117 8.41 0.39 13.87
C PRO A 117 8.10 -1.05 13.49
N GLU A 118 7.86 -1.94 14.47
CA GLU A 118 7.53 -3.34 14.21
C GLU A 118 6.22 -3.52 13.42
N VAL A 119 5.22 -2.65 13.65
CA VAL A 119 3.95 -2.67 12.91
C VAL A 119 4.18 -2.23 11.46
N ILE A 120 5.01 -1.18 11.25
CA ILE A 120 5.39 -0.67 9.93
C ILE A 120 6.17 -1.74 9.14
N GLU A 121 7.20 -2.35 9.74
CA GLU A 121 8.03 -3.37 9.08
C GLU A 121 7.21 -4.61 8.68
N HIS A 122 6.25 -5.03 9.52
CA HIS A 122 5.31 -6.09 9.17
C HIS A 122 4.40 -5.71 8.00
N GLN A 123 3.90 -4.47 7.95
CA GLN A 123 3.10 -3.98 6.84
C GLN A 123 3.91 -3.93 5.54
N LEU A 124 5.18 -3.60 5.62
CA LEU A 124 6.09 -3.58 4.48
C LEU A 124 6.52 -4.99 4.01
N ALA A 125 6.08 -6.07 4.65
CA ALA A 125 6.53 -7.43 4.39
C ALA A 125 8.06 -7.56 4.39
N HIS A 126 8.71 -6.86 5.32
CA HIS A 126 10.12 -7.06 5.60
C HIS A 126 10.29 -8.31 6.47
N ARG A 127 11.42 -9.00 6.31
CA ARG A 127 11.76 -10.11 7.19
C ARG A 127 12.07 -9.56 8.58
N VAL A 128 11.15 -9.79 9.51
CA VAL A 128 11.40 -9.59 10.93
C VAL A 128 11.78 -10.95 11.47
N PRO A 129 12.97 -11.11 12.11
CA PRO A 129 13.34 -12.36 12.75
C PRO A 129 12.25 -12.74 13.77
N ASP A 130 11.63 -13.90 13.59
CA ASP A 130 10.58 -14.39 14.49
C ASP A 130 10.90 -15.83 14.94
N ALA A 131 11.00 -16.02 16.25
CA ALA A 131 11.23 -17.31 16.87
C ALA A 131 10.05 -18.30 16.69
N LEU A 132 8.87 -17.82 16.32
CA LEU A 132 7.63 -18.61 16.23
C LEU A 132 7.24 -19.05 14.81
N GLY A 133 8.03 -18.69 13.79
CA GLY A 133 7.90 -19.16 12.40
C GLY A 133 6.87 -18.44 11.53
N ASN A 134 6.93 -18.70 10.21
CA ASN A 134 6.22 -17.94 9.16
C ASN A 134 4.68 -17.98 9.24
N ALA A 135 4.08 -19.02 9.82
CA ALA A 135 2.62 -19.14 9.87
C ALA A 135 1.97 -18.12 10.81
N TYR A 136 2.66 -17.75 11.89
CA TYR A 136 2.20 -16.75 12.87
C TYR A 136 2.36 -15.31 12.36
N ASN A 137 3.20 -15.11 11.37
CA ASN A 137 3.61 -13.79 10.90
C ASN A 137 2.52 -13.04 10.11
N ARG A 138 1.54 -13.75 9.52
CA ARG A 138 0.48 -13.14 8.69
C ARG A 138 -0.44 -12.21 9.46
N THR A 139 -0.83 -12.64 10.66
CA THR A 139 -1.82 -11.94 11.50
C THR A 139 -1.20 -11.16 12.65
N LYS A 140 0.12 -11.23 12.79
CA LYS A 140 0.84 -10.47 13.82
C LYS A 140 0.57 -8.98 13.64
N PHE A 141 0.23 -8.32 14.73
CA PHE A 141 -0.16 -6.91 14.76
C PHE A 141 -1.35 -6.55 13.85
N LEU A 142 -2.23 -7.48 13.47
CA LEU A 142 -3.27 -7.19 12.50
C LEU A 142 -4.19 -6.03 12.94
N LYS A 143 -4.55 -5.96 14.23
CA LYS A 143 -5.35 -4.87 14.79
C LYS A 143 -4.60 -3.53 14.66
N ASP A 144 -3.34 -3.50 15.05
CA ASP A 144 -2.51 -2.29 15.00
C ASP A 144 -2.27 -1.85 13.55
N ARG A 145 -2.03 -2.83 12.64
CA ARG A 145 -1.88 -2.56 11.21
C ARG A 145 -3.17 -2.01 10.58
N ARG A 146 -4.36 -2.51 10.96
CA ARG A 146 -5.64 -1.93 10.51
C ARG A 146 -5.77 -0.46 10.94
N ASN A 147 -5.47 -0.18 12.19
CA ASN A 147 -5.50 1.19 12.71
C ASN A 147 -4.48 2.07 11.98
N MET A 148 -3.23 1.63 11.85
CA MET A 148 -2.17 2.34 11.16
C MET A 148 -2.54 2.66 9.70
N MET A 149 -3.09 1.69 8.95
CA MET A 149 -3.50 1.90 7.56
C MET A 149 -4.64 2.91 7.43
N GLN A 150 -5.54 2.97 8.40
CA GLN A 150 -6.60 3.98 8.42
C GLN A 150 -6.06 5.35 8.77
N VAL A 151 -5.23 5.47 9.82
CA VAL A 151 -4.54 6.72 10.19
C VAL A 151 -3.73 7.28 9.02
N TRP A 152 -3.00 6.42 8.33
CA TRP A 152 -2.25 6.80 7.12
C TRP A 152 -3.13 7.35 6.02
N ALA A 153 -4.23 6.68 5.72
CA ALA A 153 -5.15 7.12 4.66
C ALA A 153 -5.85 8.44 5.02
N ASP A 154 -6.23 8.62 6.28
CA ASP A 154 -6.83 9.87 6.78
C ASP A 154 -5.81 11.02 6.76
N TYR A 155 -4.54 10.76 7.04
CA TYR A 155 -3.45 11.73 6.90
C TYR A 155 -3.27 12.18 5.44
N LEU A 156 -3.25 11.25 4.50
CA LEU A 156 -3.16 11.58 3.07
C LEU A 156 -4.37 12.40 2.58
N ASP A 157 -5.56 12.12 3.08
CA ASP A 157 -6.76 12.91 2.76
C ASP A 157 -6.66 14.33 3.32
N LYS A 158 -6.13 14.52 4.53
CA LYS A 158 -5.87 15.85 5.10
C LYS A 158 -4.89 16.65 4.24
N LEU A 159 -3.79 16.04 3.81
CA LEU A 159 -2.83 16.69 2.90
C LEU A 159 -3.48 17.11 1.58
N LYS A 160 -4.34 16.25 1.02
CA LYS A 160 -5.05 16.52 -0.23
C LYS A 160 -6.04 17.69 -0.11
N THR A 161 -6.68 17.85 1.03
CA THR A 161 -7.63 18.95 1.27
C THR A 161 -6.97 20.27 1.63
N GLY A 162 -5.63 20.32 1.74
CA GLY A 162 -4.89 21.52 2.12
C GLY A 162 -5.05 21.90 3.59
N ALA A 163 -5.47 20.98 4.45
CA ALA A 163 -5.47 21.21 5.89
C ALA A 163 -4.03 21.40 6.37
N GLU A 164 -3.77 22.49 7.14
CA GLU A 164 -2.47 22.70 7.79
C GLU A 164 -2.10 21.47 8.63
N VAL A 165 -1.01 20.81 8.25
CA VAL A 165 -0.37 19.82 9.11
C VAL A 165 0.41 20.61 10.15
N ILE A 166 -0.18 20.79 11.34
CA ILE A 166 0.52 21.37 12.48
C ILE A 166 1.51 20.32 12.97
N PRO A 167 2.84 20.54 12.83
CA PRO A 167 3.81 19.59 13.37
C PRO A 167 3.62 19.52 14.89
N LEU A 168 3.56 18.31 15.42
CA LEU A 168 3.59 18.09 16.87
C LEU A 168 4.87 18.73 17.40
N GLN A 169 4.71 19.76 18.25
CA GLN A 169 5.85 20.39 18.90
C GLN A 169 6.67 19.32 19.60
N GLN A 170 7.99 19.32 19.31
CA GLN A 170 8.95 18.54 20.09
C GLN A 170 8.72 18.84 21.57
N ARG A 171 8.39 17.82 22.34
CA ARG A 171 8.45 17.91 23.80
C ARG A 171 9.92 18.12 24.16
N THR A 172 10.29 19.38 24.38
CA THR A 172 11.50 19.71 25.11
C THR A 172 11.27 19.27 26.55
N GLY A 173 11.87 18.14 26.91
CA GLY A 173 12.09 17.70 28.27
C GLY A 173 13.50 18.04 28.70
#